data_d6234b293c2d2135a00cecf1af5334ff
#
_entry.id   d6234b293c2d2135a00cecf1af5334ff
#
_cell.length_a   1.000
_cell.length_b   1.000
_cell.length_c   1.000
_cell.angle_alpha   90.00
_cell.angle_beta   90.00
_cell.angle_gamma   90.00
#
_symmetry.space_group_name_H-M   'P 1'
#
loop_
_entity.id
_entity.type
_entity.pdbx_description
1 polymer ?
#
loop_
_entity_poly.entity_id
_entity_poly.type
_entity_poly.pdbx_seq_one_letter_code
_entity_poly.pdbx_strand_id
1 'polypeptide(L)' 'MDPRELTLLVSAVANALYECLPAEELAVLAAVFNQLGDTLETLAAQALLLKNGKAGMD' A
#
# COMPACT_ATOMS: atom_id res chain seq x y z
N MET A 1 -12.55 -7.01 -5.11
CA MET A 1 -11.89 -8.14 -4.43
C MET A 1 -12.30 -8.12 -2.96
N ASP A 2 -12.71 -9.27 -2.48
CA ASP A 2 -13.06 -9.49 -1.09
C ASP A 2 -11.84 -9.24 -0.18
N PRO A 3 -12.01 -8.65 1.01
CA PRO A 3 -10.87 -8.43 1.90
C PRO A 3 -10.05 -9.69 2.20
N ARG A 4 -10.71 -10.84 2.30
CA ARG A 4 -9.99 -12.09 2.54
C ARG A 4 -9.17 -12.51 1.34
N GLU A 5 -9.70 -12.33 0.14
CA GLU A 5 -8.97 -12.63 -1.08
C GLU A 5 -7.77 -11.71 -1.22
N LEU A 6 -7.94 -10.44 -0.88
CA LEU A 6 -6.84 -9.48 -0.92
C LEU A 6 -5.73 -9.87 0.05
N THR A 7 -6.11 -10.26 1.27
CA THR A 7 -5.13 -10.68 2.28
C THR A 7 -4.37 -11.92 1.82
N LEU A 8 -5.08 -12.88 1.24
CA LEU A 8 -4.46 -14.09 0.72
C LEU A 8 -3.50 -13.79 -0.42
N LEU A 9 -3.89 -12.89 -1.31
CA LEU A 9 -3.05 -12.49 -2.42
C LEU A 9 -1.78 -11.80 -1.92
N VAL A 10 -1.92 -10.86 -1.00
CA VAL A 10 -0.78 -10.15 -0.43
C VAL A 10 0.16 -11.12 0.26
N SER A 11 -0.39 -12.05 1.03
CA SER A 11 0.42 -13.06 1.73
C SER A 11 1.17 -13.97 0.73
N ALA A 12 0.52 -14.35 -0.35
CA ALA A 12 1.15 -15.18 -1.37
C ALA A 12 2.31 -14.44 -2.03
N VAL A 13 2.12 -13.17 -2.34
CA VAL A 13 3.18 -12.35 -2.92
C VAL A 13 4.33 -12.20 -1.94
N ALA A 14 4.01 -11.93 -0.67
CA ALA A 14 5.03 -11.78 0.36
C ALA A 14 5.85 -13.04 0.53
N ASN A 15 5.20 -14.20 0.54
CA ASN A 15 5.90 -15.47 0.66
C ASN A 15 6.82 -15.74 -0.54
N ALA A 16 6.33 -15.42 -1.73
CA ALA A 16 7.14 -15.60 -2.94
C ALA A 16 8.39 -14.72 -2.91
N LEU A 17 8.24 -13.48 -2.48
CA LEU A 17 9.36 -12.55 -2.36
C LEU A 17 10.35 -13.03 -1.30
N TYR A 18 9.82 -13.52 -0.18
CA TYR A 18 10.66 -14.04 0.90
C TYR A 18 11.52 -15.19 0.41
N GLU A 19 10.98 -16.06 -0.42
CA GLU A 19 11.70 -17.20 -0.95
C GLU A 19 12.73 -16.82 -2.03
N CYS A 20 12.48 -15.73 -2.74
CA CYS A 20 13.30 -15.34 -3.88
C CYS A 20 14.42 -14.36 -3.54
N LEU A 21 14.31 -13.62 -2.44
CA LEU A 21 15.22 -12.52 -2.14
C LEU A 21 16.01 -12.78 -0.87
N PRO A 22 17.30 -12.39 -0.86
CA PRO A 22 18.05 -12.37 0.39
C PRO A 22 17.43 -11.42 1.40
N ALA A 23 17.65 -11.69 2.68
CA ALA A 23 17.03 -10.91 3.75
C ALA A 23 17.30 -9.41 3.64
N GLU A 24 18.50 -9.04 3.22
CA GLU A 24 18.88 -7.63 3.09
C GLU A 24 18.07 -6.93 2.01
N GLU A 25 17.90 -7.58 0.87
CA GLU A 25 17.11 -7.01 -0.22
C GLU A 25 15.63 -7.00 0.13
N LEU A 26 15.19 -8.04 0.81
CA LEU A 26 13.79 -8.11 1.24
C LEU A 26 13.45 -6.97 2.19
N ALA A 27 14.37 -6.65 3.12
CA ALA A 27 14.17 -5.54 4.06
C ALA A 27 14.06 -4.20 3.33
N VAL A 28 14.92 -3.99 2.35
CA VAL A 28 14.89 -2.75 1.55
C VAL A 28 13.59 -2.67 0.77
N LEU A 29 13.17 -3.76 0.15
CA LEU A 29 11.94 -3.80 -0.62
C LEU A 29 10.73 -3.52 0.28
N ALA A 30 10.72 -4.10 1.47
CA ALA A 30 9.64 -3.87 2.42
C ALA A 30 9.55 -2.38 2.80
N ALA A 31 10.71 -1.76 3.03
CA ALA A 31 10.75 -0.33 3.36
C ALA A 31 10.22 0.52 2.20
N VAL A 32 10.57 0.17 0.97
CA VAL A 32 10.08 0.88 -0.21
C VAL A 32 8.56 0.72 -0.34
N PHE A 33 8.05 -0.48 -0.12
CA PHE A 33 6.60 -0.71 -0.18
C PHE A 33 5.86 0.06 0.90
N ASN A 34 6.42 0.13 2.11
CA ASN A 34 5.82 0.91 3.18
C ASN A 34 5.77 2.39 2.82
N GLN A 35 6.86 2.90 2.30
CA GLN A 35 6.94 4.29 1.88
C GLN A 35 5.95 4.58 0.75
N LEU A 36 5.87 3.69 -0.20
CA LEU A 36 4.94 3.84 -1.31
C LEU A 36 3.50 3.83 -0.81
N GLY A 37 3.18 2.89 0.07
CA GLY A 37 1.85 2.80 0.66
C GLY A 37 1.48 4.05 1.43
N ASP A 38 2.38 4.54 2.26
CA ASP A 38 2.17 5.75 3.04
C ASP A 38 1.93 6.96 2.15
N THR A 39 2.72 7.08 1.09
CA THR A 39 2.57 8.17 0.16
C THR A 39 1.25 8.11 -0.58
N LEU A 40 0.87 6.91 -1.01
CA LEU A 40 -0.41 6.72 -1.68
C LEU A 40 -1.58 7.04 -0.75
N GLU A 41 -1.49 6.65 0.51
CA GLU A 41 -2.51 6.97 1.50
C GLU A 41 -2.66 8.48 1.67
N THR A 42 -1.54 9.18 1.73
CA THR A 42 -1.56 10.63 1.86
C THR A 42 -2.21 11.29 0.63
N LEU A 43 -1.82 10.85 -0.54
CA LEU A 43 -2.38 11.39 -1.78
C LEU A 43 -3.87 11.08 -1.90
N ALA A 44 -4.26 9.87 -1.53
CA ALA A 44 -5.66 9.47 -1.58
C ALA A 44 -6.50 10.28 -0.58
N ALA A 45 -5.97 10.45 0.63
CA ALA A 45 -6.66 11.24 1.65
C ALA A 45 -6.82 12.69 1.20
N GLN A 46 -5.79 13.25 0.59
CA GLN A 46 -5.83 14.62 0.10
C GLN A 46 -6.82 14.75 -1.05
N ALA A 47 -6.85 13.78 -1.94
CA ALA A 47 -7.80 13.78 -3.05
C ALA A 47 -9.24 13.73 -2.54
N LEU A 48 -9.48 12.91 -1.52
CA LEU A 48 -10.81 12.83 -0.90
C LEU A 48 -11.17 14.13 -0.19
N LEU A 49 -10.21 14.74 0.51
CA LEU A 49 -10.43 16.02 1.17
C LEU A 49 -10.77 17.11 0.18
N LEU A 50 -10.03 17.18 -0.92
CA LEU A 50 -10.31 18.18 -1.94
C LEU A 50 -11.68 18.00 -2.55
N LYS A 51 -12.05 16.76 -2.80
CA LYS A 51 -13.36 16.44 -3.35
C LYS A 51 -14.47 16.84 -2.38
N ASN A 52 -14.33 16.43 -1.12
CA ASN A 52 -15.33 16.71 -0.09
C ASN A 52 -15.30 18.16 0.34
N GLY A 53 -14.11 18.73 0.46
CA GLY A 53 -13.96 20.12 0.85
C GLY A 53 -14.54 21.07 -0.18
N LYS A 54 -14.37 20.74 -1.44
CA LYS A 54 -14.93 21.53 -2.51
C LYS A 54 -16.45 21.53 -2.44
N ALA A 55 -17.03 20.37 -2.15
CA ALA A 55 -18.47 20.25 -2.00
C ALA A 55 -18.96 20.93 -0.73
N GLY A 56 -18.17 20.86 0.33
CA GLY A 56 -18.57 21.42 1.62
C GLY A 56 -18.30 22.90 1.79
N MET A 57 -17.35 23.42 1.05
CA MET A 57 -16.96 24.83 1.21
C MET A 57 -17.73 25.77 0.29
N ASP A 58 -18.47 25.25 -0.60
CA ASP A 58 -19.33 26.02 -1.47
C ASP A 58 -20.64 26.35 -0.79
#